data_0acb477c47e3a4c8b2adda9ccf09d152
#
_entry.id   0acb477c47e3a4c8b2adda9ccf09d152
#
_cell.length_a   1.000
_cell.length_b   1.000
_cell.length_c   1.000
_cell.angle_alpha   90.00
_cell.angle_beta   90.00
_cell.angle_gamma   90.00
#
_symmetry.space_group_name_H-M   'P 1'
#
loop_
_entity.id
_entity.type
_entity.pdbx_description
1 polymer ?
#
loop_
_entity_poly.entity_id
_entity_poly.type
_entity_poly.pdbx_seq_one_letter_code
_entity_poly.pdbx_strand_id
1 'polypeptide(L)'
;LPAAAIAADSTASATMHVSLEVVKSCTLKANDLNFSRHGSDESSEIQAKTQVDIVCTNGTPFTLTATSNDGENGTFWLKPENGDTGAQKIAWKLFADEGKQTQITGTNGLDDTGNGAEQEETLYGVIDAGALTTAQAGTYSDDITLKLEY
;
A
#
# COMPACT_ATOMS: atom_id res chain seq x y z
N LEU A 1 8.28 -6.73 -81.15
CA LEU A 1 7.42 -7.24 -80.12
C LEU A 1 7.44 -6.35 -78.92
N PRO A 2 6.33 -5.72 -78.55
CA PRO A 2 6.27 -4.97 -77.37
C PRO A 2 6.45 -5.88 -76.17
N ALA A 3 7.38 -5.59 -75.32
CA ALA A 3 7.42 -6.21 -74.02
C ALA A 3 6.15 -5.81 -73.31
N ALA A 4 5.29 -6.75 -73.05
CA ALA A 4 4.15 -6.46 -72.26
C ALA A 4 4.64 -5.95 -70.89
N ALA A 5 4.25 -4.74 -70.58
CA ALA A 5 4.49 -4.26 -69.27
C ALA A 5 3.70 -5.18 -68.30
N ILE A 6 4.39 -6.01 -67.59
CA ILE A 6 3.77 -6.90 -66.66
C ILE A 6 3.41 -6.08 -65.41
N ALA A 7 2.14 -5.81 -65.27
CA ALA A 7 1.68 -5.36 -63.97
C ALA A 7 2.07 -6.42 -62.94
N ALA A 8 2.37 -5.98 -61.76
CA ALA A 8 2.77 -6.91 -60.73
C ALA A 8 1.56 -7.70 -60.24
N ASP A 9 1.09 -8.66 -61.06
CA ASP A 9 0.03 -9.57 -60.69
C ASP A 9 0.53 -10.88 -60.12
N SER A 10 1.84 -11.01 -59.96
CA SER A 10 2.45 -12.09 -59.19
C SER A 10 2.91 -11.55 -57.86
N THR A 11 2.60 -12.29 -56.86
CA THR A 11 3.00 -11.94 -55.48
C THR A 11 3.67 -13.13 -54.82
N ALA A 12 4.57 -12.84 -53.93
CA ALA A 12 5.13 -13.84 -53.03
C ALA A 12 4.80 -13.41 -51.61
N SER A 13 4.43 -14.34 -50.80
CA SER A 13 4.11 -14.05 -49.41
C SER A 13 4.71 -15.10 -48.48
N ALA A 14 4.96 -14.70 -47.30
CA ALA A 14 5.43 -15.58 -46.24
C ALA A 14 4.78 -15.12 -44.91
N THR A 15 4.63 -16.05 -44.00
CA THR A 15 4.10 -15.74 -42.67
C THR A 15 5.26 -15.47 -41.75
N MET A 16 5.21 -14.32 -41.08
CA MET A 16 6.12 -13.97 -40.00
C MET A 16 5.34 -14.07 -38.68
N HIS A 17 5.81 -14.93 -37.81
CA HIS A 17 5.22 -14.98 -36.47
C HIS A 17 5.78 -13.83 -35.65
N VAL A 18 4.89 -13.05 -35.02
CA VAL A 18 5.27 -11.93 -34.17
C VAL A 18 4.63 -12.15 -32.79
N SER A 19 5.43 -12.05 -31.77
CA SER A 19 4.95 -12.32 -30.40
C SER A 19 5.41 -11.24 -29.43
N LEU A 20 4.64 -11.07 -28.42
CA LEU A 20 4.93 -10.18 -27.28
C LEU A 20 4.36 -10.82 -26.03
N GLU A 21 5.12 -10.78 -24.96
CA GLU A 21 4.63 -11.15 -23.64
C GLU A 21 4.62 -9.90 -22.76
N VAL A 22 3.47 -9.62 -22.13
CA VAL A 22 3.34 -8.56 -21.16
C VAL A 22 3.41 -9.19 -19.77
N VAL A 23 4.45 -8.87 -19.02
CA VAL A 23 4.61 -9.37 -17.65
C VAL A 23 3.91 -8.42 -16.70
N LYS A 24 3.37 -8.98 -15.61
CA LYS A 24 2.74 -8.18 -14.57
C LYS A 24 3.76 -7.30 -13.87
N SER A 25 3.35 -6.09 -13.49
CA SER A 25 4.20 -5.12 -12.83
C SER A 25 3.34 -4.24 -11.92
N CYS A 26 3.85 -3.96 -10.73
CA CYS A 26 3.19 -3.05 -9.78
C CYS A 26 4.19 -2.04 -9.25
N THR A 27 3.69 -0.83 -8.98
CA THR A 27 4.40 0.19 -8.22
C THR A 27 3.54 0.64 -7.05
N LEU A 28 4.19 1.04 -5.98
CA LEU A 28 3.54 1.47 -4.74
C LEU A 28 4.20 2.76 -4.25
N LYS A 29 3.37 3.75 -3.96
CA LYS A 29 3.81 4.99 -3.34
C LYS A 29 2.98 5.23 -2.08
N ALA A 30 3.66 5.46 -0.96
CA ALA A 30 3.03 5.71 0.33
C ALA A 30 3.15 7.17 0.72
N ASN A 31 2.16 7.65 1.47
CA ASN A 31 2.19 8.94 2.13
C ASN A 31 2.23 8.69 3.65
N ASP A 32 2.67 9.70 4.39
CA ASP A 32 2.74 9.61 5.84
C ASP A 32 1.34 9.50 6.45
N LEU A 33 1.26 8.77 7.56
CA LEU A 33 0.08 8.72 8.42
C LEU A 33 0.38 9.52 9.68
N ASN A 34 -0.41 10.53 9.96
CA ASN A 34 -0.20 11.43 11.09
C ASN A 34 -1.42 11.41 12.00
N PHE A 35 -1.23 11.00 13.24
CA PHE A 35 -2.29 10.99 14.25
C PHE A 35 -2.52 12.37 14.87
N SER A 36 -1.72 13.36 14.53
CA SER A 36 -1.85 14.74 15.02
C SER A 36 -1.49 14.88 16.51
N ARG A 37 -2.10 15.83 17.16
CA ARG A 37 -1.79 16.19 18.56
C ARG A 37 -2.95 15.83 19.45
N HIS A 38 -2.66 15.09 20.53
CA HIS A 38 -3.66 14.67 21.50
C HIS A 38 -3.09 14.75 22.90
N GLY A 39 -3.91 15.08 23.87
CA GLY A 39 -3.53 15.04 25.28
C GLY A 39 -3.71 13.66 25.87
N SER A 40 -3.05 13.39 26.99
CA SER A 40 -3.20 12.12 27.70
C SER A 40 -4.60 11.94 28.30
N ASP A 41 -5.39 13.00 28.35
CA ASP A 41 -6.80 12.98 28.75
C ASP A 41 -7.75 12.58 27.62
N GLU A 42 -7.22 12.30 26.42
CA GLU A 42 -8.02 11.81 25.33
C GLU A 42 -8.56 10.43 25.67
N SER A 43 -9.87 10.34 25.85
CA SER A 43 -10.52 9.09 26.25
C SER A 43 -11.12 8.32 25.08
N SER A 44 -11.20 8.96 23.92
CA SER A 44 -11.79 8.35 22.72
C SER A 44 -10.73 7.67 21.87
N GLU A 45 -11.18 6.75 21.04
CA GLU A 45 -10.35 6.17 19.98
C GLU A 45 -9.83 7.29 19.07
N ILE A 46 -8.56 7.20 18.70
CA ILE A 46 -7.93 8.15 17.79
C ILE A 46 -7.79 7.48 16.42
N GLN A 47 -8.28 8.15 15.40
CA GLN A 47 -8.25 7.65 14.04
C GLN A 47 -7.54 8.66 13.14
N ALA A 48 -6.72 8.15 12.24
CA ALA A 48 -6.08 8.94 11.19
C ALA A 48 -6.17 8.17 9.88
N LYS A 49 -6.09 8.88 8.78
CA LYS A 49 -6.13 8.26 7.46
C LYS A 49 -5.08 8.84 6.54
N THR A 50 -4.66 8.02 5.59
CA THR A 50 -3.76 8.43 4.51
C THR A 50 -4.09 7.65 3.26
N GLN A 51 -3.45 8.00 2.16
CA GLN A 51 -3.63 7.32 0.89
C GLN A 51 -2.33 6.71 0.43
N VAL A 52 -2.43 5.56 -0.22
CA VAL A 52 -1.34 4.96 -0.98
C VAL A 52 -1.76 4.89 -2.44
N ASP A 53 -0.79 5.08 -3.32
CA ASP A 53 -1.03 5.07 -4.76
C ASP A 53 -0.43 3.79 -5.34
N ILE A 54 -1.25 3.02 -6.02
CA ILE A 54 -0.89 1.73 -6.57
C ILE A 54 -1.14 1.75 -8.07
N VAL A 55 -0.13 1.35 -8.84
CA VAL A 55 -0.28 1.12 -10.28
C VAL A 55 0.13 -0.31 -10.55
N CYS A 56 -0.82 -1.13 -10.98
CA CYS A 56 -0.57 -2.50 -11.39
C CYS A 56 -1.06 -2.74 -12.80
N THR A 57 -0.41 -3.64 -13.50
CA THR A 57 -0.87 -4.11 -14.80
C THR A 57 -2.34 -4.48 -14.75
N ASN A 58 -3.10 -4.09 -15.78
CA ASN A 58 -4.52 -4.35 -15.85
C ASN A 58 -4.83 -5.84 -15.65
N GLY A 59 -5.77 -6.13 -14.75
CA GLY A 59 -6.18 -7.50 -14.44
C GLY A 59 -5.29 -8.22 -13.44
N THR A 60 -4.24 -7.58 -12.91
CA THR A 60 -3.34 -8.20 -11.93
C THR A 60 -3.93 -8.12 -10.53
N PRO A 61 -4.23 -9.25 -9.89
CA PRO A 61 -4.61 -9.24 -8.47
C PRO A 61 -3.40 -8.88 -7.61
N PHE A 62 -3.65 -8.12 -6.55
CA PHE A 62 -2.61 -7.76 -5.60
C PHE A 62 -3.15 -7.73 -4.17
N THR A 63 -2.24 -7.88 -3.23
CA THR A 63 -2.52 -7.76 -1.80
C THR A 63 -1.51 -6.80 -1.17
N LEU A 64 -2.01 -5.80 -0.45
CA LEU A 64 -1.19 -4.87 0.31
C LEU A 64 -1.12 -5.32 1.76
N THR A 65 0.10 -5.57 2.24
CA THR A 65 0.39 -5.95 3.62
C THR A 65 1.31 -4.94 4.27
N ALA A 66 1.49 -5.04 5.57
CA ALA A 66 2.35 -4.12 6.33
C ALA A 66 3.10 -4.89 7.42
N THR A 67 4.37 -4.58 7.57
CA THR A 67 5.23 -5.15 8.60
C THR A 67 6.01 -4.06 9.33
N SER A 68 6.43 -4.37 10.55
CA SER A 68 7.32 -3.55 11.35
C SER A 68 8.34 -4.45 12.03
N ASN A 69 9.50 -3.88 12.36
CA ASN A 69 10.57 -4.64 13.04
C ASN A 69 10.20 -5.01 14.48
N ASP A 70 9.22 -4.33 15.06
CA ASP A 70 8.84 -4.50 16.46
C ASP A 70 7.34 -4.70 16.67
N GLY A 71 6.60 -4.89 15.59
CA GLY A 71 5.17 -5.18 15.64
C GLY A 71 4.90 -6.67 15.48
N GLU A 72 3.92 -7.17 16.21
CA GLU A 72 3.48 -8.56 16.10
C GLU A 72 1.96 -8.63 15.95
N ASN A 73 1.50 -9.58 15.16
CA ASN A 73 0.07 -9.86 14.98
C ASN A 73 -0.76 -8.65 14.57
N GLY A 74 -0.16 -7.73 13.79
CA GLY A 74 -0.84 -6.55 13.33
C GLY A 74 -0.89 -5.40 14.31
N THR A 75 -0.26 -5.51 15.46
CA THR A 75 -0.06 -4.39 16.38
C THR A 75 1.29 -3.76 16.11
N PHE A 76 1.28 -2.45 15.84
CA PHE A 76 2.48 -1.65 15.63
C PHE A 76 2.68 -0.72 16.83
N TRP A 77 3.89 -0.21 16.98
CA TRP A 77 4.26 0.56 18.16
C TRP A 77 4.87 1.91 17.78
N LEU A 78 4.20 2.97 18.18
CA LEU A 78 4.77 4.32 18.17
C LEU A 78 5.74 4.43 19.33
N LYS A 79 6.94 4.88 19.06
CA LYS A 79 8.02 4.99 20.04
C LYS A 79 8.47 6.43 20.20
N PRO A 80 8.92 6.84 21.40
CA PRO A 80 9.42 8.20 21.61
C PRO A 80 10.61 8.48 20.70
N GLU A 81 10.59 9.59 19.99
CA GLU A 81 11.66 9.99 19.07
C GLU A 81 12.94 10.39 19.81
N ASN A 82 12.81 10.88 21.03
CA ASN A 82 13.96 11.29 21.83
C ASN A 82 14.75 10.11 22.43
N GLY A 83 14.32 8.88 22.18
CA GLY A 83 14.97 7.70 22.73
C GLY A 83 14.79 7.50 24.22
N ASP A 84 13.82 8.20 24.84
CA ASP A 84 13.52 8.07 26.25
C ASP A 84 12.94 6.70 26.55
N THR A 85 13.72 5.86 27.20
CA THR A 85 13.33 4.49 27.54
C THR A 85 12.31 4.42 28.67
N GLY A 86 12.08 5.53 29.39
CA GLY A 86 11.04 5.63 30.41
C GLY A 86 9.67 5.94 29.83
N ALA A 87 9.57 6.39 28.58
CA ALA A 87 8.30 6.65 27.94
C ALA A 87 7.72 5.37 27.38
N GLN A 88 6.41 5.21 27.53
CA GLN A 88 5.71 4.04 27.00
C GLN A 88 5.59 4.12 25.49
N LYS A 89 5.67 2.96 24.85
CA LYS A 89 5.26 2.78 23.48
C LYS A 89 3.73 2.88 23.38
N ILE A 90 3.25 3.38 22.25
CA ILE A 90 1.82 3.52 22.01
C ILE A 90 1.44 2.56 20.89
N ALA A 91 0.54 1.63 21.20
CA ALA A 91 0.07 0.65 20.22
C ALA A 91 -0.86 1.30 19.20
N TRP A 92 -0.72 0.90 17.93
CA TRP A 92 -1.64 1.31 16.88
C TRP A 92 -1.83 0.17 15.88
N LYS A 93 -2.91 0.26 15.12
CA LYS A 93 -3.29 -0.75 14.13
C LYS A 93 -3.64 -0.07 12.81
N LEU A 94 -3.51 -0.81 11.73
CA LEU A 94 -3.78 -0.32 10.38
C LEU A 94 -4.91 -1.13 9.75
N PHE A 95 -5.84 -0.42 9.10
CA PHE A 95 -7.00 -1.02 8.45
C PHE A 95 -7.17 -0.50 7.03
N ALA A 96 -7.78 -1.32 6.19
CA ALA A 96 -8.11 -0.95 4.82
C ALA A 96 -9.45 -0.22 4.73
N ASP A 97 -10.23 -0.19 5.81
CA ASP A 97 -11.56 0.40 5.85
C ASP A 97 -11.81 1.11 7.17
N GLU A 98 -12.66 2.13 7.13
CA GLU A 98 -13.02 2.90 8.32
C GLU A 98 -13.75 2.05 9.35
N GLY A 99 -14.51 1.06 8.90
CA GLY A 99 -15.27 0.16 9.77
C GLY A 99 -14.43 -0.90 10.47
N LYS A 100 -13.13 -0.91 10.25
CA LYS A 100 -12.18 -1.85 10.87
C LYS A 100 -12.51 -3.32 10.58
N GLN A 101 -13.01 -3.61 9.40
CA GLN A 101 -13.34 -4.97 8.98
C GLN A 101 -12.13 -5.70 8.41
N THR A 102 -11.22 -4.98 7.77
CA THR A 102 -10.03 -5.56 7.14
C THR A 102 -8.78 -4.94 7.74
N GLN A 103 -8.17 -5.66 8.67
CA GLN A 103 -6.90 -5.24 9.26
C GLN A 103 -5.76 -5.56 8.31
N ILE A 104 -4.81 -4.63 8.21
CA ILE A 104 -3.60 -4.82 7.43
C ILE A 104 -2.49 -5.26 8.38
N THR A 105 -1.97 -6.47 8.15
CA THR A 105 -0.91 -7.09 8.94
C THR A 105 0.17 -7.61 8.00
N GLY A 106 1.14 -8.34 8.53
CA GLY A 106 2.17 -8.98 7.69
C GLY A 106 1.65 -10.16 6.87
N THR A 107 0.49 -10.70 7.22
CA THR A 107 -0.07 -11.90 6.55
C THR A 107 -1.47 -11.67 6.00
N ASN A 108 -2.11 -10.57 6.36
CA ASN A 108 -3.45 -10.20 5.91
C ASN A 108 -3.44 -8.75 5.44
N GLY A 109 -4.21 -8.43 4.43
CA GLY A 109 -4.18 -7.08 3.91
C GLY A 109 -5.33 -6.72 2.99
N LEU A 110 -5.11 -5.66 2.24
CA LEU A 110 -6.05 -5.15 1.26
C LEU A 110 -5.87 -5.89 -0.07
N ASP A 111 -6.91 -6.55 -0.52
CA ASP A 111 -6.95 -7.22 -1.82
C ASP A 111 -7.65 -6.34 -2.85
N ASP A 112 -7.06 -6.20 -4.01
CA ASP A 112 -7.68 -5.51 -5.13
C ASP A 112 -7.07 -6.01 -6.45
N THR A 113 -7.53 -5.47 -7.55
CA THR A 113 -7.07 -5.83 -8.89
C THR A 113 -6.64 -4.57 -9.64
N GLY A 114 -5.48 -4.64 -10.27
CA GLY A 114 -4.96 -3.56 -11.09
C GLY A 114 -5.83 -3.25 -12.30
N ASN A 115 -5.85 -1.99 -12.70
CA ASN A 115 -6.58 -1.54 -13.89
C ASN A 115 -5.68 -0.83 -14.91
N GLY A 116 -4.36 -0.90 -14.71
CA GLY A 116 -3.38 -0.24 -15.57
C GLY A 116 -3.18 1.24 -15.28
N ALA A 117 -4.03 1.84 -14.46
CA ALA A 117 -3.93 3.23 -14.04
C ALA A 117 -3.65 3.31 -12.54
N GLU A 118 -3.37 4.52 -12.07
CA GLU A 118 -3.18 4.78 -10.65
C GLU A 118 -4.49 4.55 -9.89
N GLN A 119 -4.41 3.75 -8.83
CA GLN A 119 -5.50 3.51 -7.90
C GLN A 119 -5.08 4.04 -6.54
N GLU A 120 -5.89 4.92 -5.97
CA GLU A 120 -5.68 5.43 -4.63
C GLU A 120 -6.46 4.57 -3.64
N GLU A 121 -5.75 4.03 -2.65
CA GLU A 121 -6.35 3.26 -1.57
C GLU A 121 -6.19 4.03 -0.27
N THR A 122 -7.28 4.18 0.48
CA THR A 122 -7.24 4.86 1.77
C THR A 122 -6.95 3.86 2.87
N LEU A 123 -5.97 4.18 3.72
CA LEU A 123 -5.61 3.39 4.89
C LEU A 123 -5.99 4.15 6.15
N TYR A 124 -6.39 3.43 7.17
CA TYR A 124 -6.86 3.98 8.44
C TYR A 124 -6.00 3.47 9.57
N GLY A 125 -5.36 4.39 10.29
CA GLY A 125 -4.65 4.08 11.51
C GLY A 125 -5.55 4.30 12.72
N VAL A 126 -5.42 3.45 13.72
CA VAL A 126 -6.26 3.48 14.91
C VAL A 126 -5.40 3.31 16.15
N ILE A 127 -5.59 4.22 17.11
CA ILE A 127 -5.07 4.11 18.48
C ILE A 127 -6.28 3.89 19.38
N ASP A 128 -6.24 2.84 20.19
CA ASP A 128 -7.38 2.48 21.04
C ASP A 128 -7.68 3.57 22.08
N ALA A 129 -8.95 3.65 22.45
CA ALA A 129 -9.40 4.54 23.51
C ALA A 129 -8.58 4.33 24.78
N GLY A 130 -8.14 5.41 25.39
CA GLY A 130 -7.38 5.38 26.64
C GLY A 130 -5.91 4.99 26.51
N ALA A 131 -5.41 4.75 25.31
CA ALA A 131 -4.02 4.33 25.10
C ALA A 131 -2.99 5.39 25.51
N LEU A 132 -3.38 6.66 25.56
CA LEU A 132 -2.48 7.76 25.92
C LEU A 132 -2.47 8.06 27.41
N THR A 133 -3.26 7.40 28.22
CA THR A 133 -3.46 7.73 29.64
C THR A 133 -2.14 7.76 30.42
N THR A 134 -1.23 6.84 30.12
CA THR A 134 0.06 6.74 30.81
C THR A 134 1.23 7.23 29.96
N ALA A 135 0.97 7.77 28.79
CA ALA A 135 2.02 8.25 27.90
C ALA A 135 2.60 9.56 28.41
N GLN A 136 3.91 9.68 28.32
CA GLN A 136 4.60 10.92 28.61
C GLN A 136 4.46 11.88 27.41
N ALA A 137 4.45 13.17 27.69
CA ALA A 137 4.44 14.18 26.64
C ALA A 137 5.70 14.03 25.75
N GLY A 138 5.54 14.20 24.47
CA GLY A 138 6.62 14.09 23.50
C GLY A 138 6.11 13.69 22.13
N THR A 139 7.03 13.55 21.22
CA THR A 139 6.73 13.09 19.86
C THR A 139 7.04 11.59 19.75
N TYR A 140 6.10 10.85 19.21
CA TYR A 140 6.20 9.42 19.01
C TYR A 140 6.09 9.12 17.52
N SER A 141 6.87 8.18 17.05
CA SER A 141 6.84 7.78 15.65
C SER A 141 7.07 6.28 15.48
N ASP A 142 6.71 5.80 14.31
CA ASP A 142 6.91 4.43 13.89
C ASP A 142 7.15 4.43 12.39
N ASP A 143 7.98 3.51 11.92
CA ASP A 143 8.20 3.28 10.51
C ASP A 143 7.78 1.86 10.19
N ILE A 144 6.83 1.73 9.29
CA ILE A 144 6.38 0.41 8.82
C ILE A 144 6.71 0.25 7.35
N THR A 145 6.82 -0.99 6.92
CA THR A 145 7.02 -1.33 5.52
C THR A 145 5.72 -1.83 4.94
N LEU A 146 5.23 -1.12 3.93
CA LEU A 146 4.11 -1.58 3.11
C LEU A 146 4.67 -2.46 2.01
N LYS A 147 4.02 -3.58 1.77
CA LYS A 147 4.43 -4.56 0.78
C LYS A 147 3.26 -4.87 -0.13
N LEU A 148 3.51 -4.85 -1.42
CA LEU A 148 2.52 -5.22 -2.43
C LEU A 148 2.93 -6.56 -3.03
N GLU A 149 2.08 -7.56 -2.84
CA GLU A 149 2.28 -8.89 -3.40
C GLU A 149 1.39 -9.07 -4.64
N TYR A 150 2.01 -9.53 -5.71
CA TYR A 150 1.30 -9.69 -6.98
C TYR A 150 1.88 -10.78 -7.86
#